data_330122e2552d9e79092451488188e2e6
#
_entry.id   330122e2552d9e79092451488188e2e6
#
_cell.length_a   1.000
_cell.length_b   1.000
_cell.length_c   1.000
_cell.angle_alpha   90.00
_cell.angle_beta   90.00
_cell.angle_gamma   90.00
#
_symmetry.space_group_name_H-M   'P 1'
#
loop_
_entity.id
_entity.type
_entity.pdbx_description
1 polymer ?
#
loop_
_entity_poly.entity_id
_entity_poly.type
_entity_poly.pdbx_seq_one_letter_code
_entity_poly.pdbx_strand_id
1 'polypeptide(L)'
;GFEFGFEGKGSLLVCLTRQALEKERREIRLFEEFKIPASMVNRDEALGLEPALLPSIMGGVYYPRDGRIDPRRFVVGLAEKASGLGAQLHTKTEAIGFESNRGRVTKVRTTRGELTANQIILASGSWSPQVARALKLRVPIQPAKGYSVTVENPPVTPRLPLLFSEARVVINPLGHALRIAGTLELAGMDFSFNPRRVAAMQNASAEYLPGLAEAKVIEIWRGL
;
A
#
# COMPACT_ATOMS: atom_id res chain seq x y z
N GLY A 1 -20.35 -3.01 12.67
CA GLY A 1 -19.16 -3.11 11.83
C GLY A 1 -19.52 -3.42 10.39
N PHE A 2 -18.56 -3.52 9.52
CA PHE A 2 -18.72 -4.01 8.14
C PHE A 2 -17.53 -4.93 7.81
N GLU A 3 -17.76 -5.86 6.89
CA GLU A 3 -16.75 -6.86 6.51
C GLU A 3 -15.79 -6.29 5.45
N PHE A 4 -14.51 -6.25 5.74
CA PHE A 4 -13.48 -5.75 4.84
C PHE A 4 -12.27 -6.70 4.69
N GLY A 5 -12.47 -7.98 5.06
CA GLY A 5 -11.46 -9.02 4.90
C GLY A 5 -10.23 -8.83 5.78
N PHE A 6 -10.41 -8.33 7.01
CA PHE A 6 -9.30 -8.22 7.96
C PHE A 6 -8.83 -9.60 8.43
N GLU A 7 -7.54 -9.85 8.33
CA GLU A 7 -6.86 -11.02 8.88
C GLU A 7 -5.61 -10.58 9.63
N GLY A 8 -5.61 -10.76 10.95
CA GLY A 8 -4.49 -10.43 11.85
C GLY A 8 -3.61 -11.65 12.13
N LYS A 9 -2.97 -12.19 11.08
CA LYS A 9 -2.10 -13.38 11.18
C LYS A 9 -0.61 -13.06 11.26
N GLY A 10 -0.27 -11.78 11.28
CA GLY A 10 1.11 -11.30 11.13
C GLY A 10 1.51 -11.11 9.68
N SER A 11 2.75 -10.68 9.48
CA SER A 11 3.44 -10.61 8.18
C SER A 11 4.88 -11.09 8.31
N LEU A 12 5.49 -11.51 7.21
CA LEU A 12 6.85 -12.02 7.19
C LEU A 12 7.69 -11.23 6.17
N LEU A 13 8.71 -10.52 6.65
CA LEU A 13 9.77 -9.98 5.80
C LEU A 13 10.79 -11.08 5.55
N VAL A 14 11.13 -11.32 4.28
CA VAL A 14 11.99 -12.42 3.83
C VAL A 14 13.25 -11.88 3.18
N CYS A 15 14.39 -12.46 3.54
CA CYS A 15 15.72 -12.12 3.02
C CYS A 15 16.33 -13.31 2.27
N LEU A 16 16.90 -13.05 1.08
CA LEU A 16 17.69 -14.03 0.31
C LEU A 16 19.17 -14.01 0.68
N THR A 17 19.69 -12.89 1.19
CA THR A 17 21.10 -12.70 1.45
C THR A 17 21.38 -12.46 2.94
N ARG A 18 22.60 -12.86 3.35
CA ARG A 18 23.08 -12.55 4.71
C ARG A 18 23.15 -11.03 4.94
N GLN A 19 23.52 -10.27 3.92
CA GLN A 19 23.61 -8.81 4.01
C GLN A 19 22.24 -8.17 4.32
N ALA A 20 21.18 -8.59 3.64
CA ALA A 20 19.83 -8.13 3.92
C ALA A 20 19.40 -8.54 5.34
N LEU A 21 19.64 -9.79 5.74
CA LEU A 21 19.28 -10.27 7.06
C LEU A 21 19.99 -9.48 8.19
N GLU A 22 21.27 -9.12 8.02
CA GLU A 22 22.00 -8.30 8.98
C GLU A 22 21.53 -6.83 8.97
N LYS A 23 21.07 -6.32 7.84
CA LYS A 23 20.41 -5.01 7.77
C LYS A 23 19.11 -5.01 8.60
N GLU A 24 18.25 -5.98 8.38
CA GLU A 24 16.98 -6.10 9.10
C GLU A 24 17.21 -6.34 10.61
N ARG A 25 18.26 -7.08 10.99
CA ARG A 25 18.66 -7.26 12.39
C ARG A 25 19.00 -5.93 13.10
N ARG A 26 19.56 -4.98 12.36
CA ARG A 26 19.85 -3.63 12.91
C ARG A 26 18.58 -2.79 13.01
N GLU A 27 17.69 -2.90 12.03
CA GLU A 27 16.43 -2.15 12.01
C GLU A 27 15.46 -2.60 13.11
N ILE A 28 15.40 -3.90 13.40
CA ILE A 28 14.51 -4.44 14.44
C ILE A 28 14.81 -3.89 15.84
N ARG A 29 16.05 -3.48 16.13
CA ARG A 29 16.40 -2.84 17.41
C ARG A 29 15.65 -1.54 17.66
N LEU A 30 15.32 -0.80 16.59
CA LEU A 30 14.50 0.41 16.70
C LEU A 30 13.06 0.06 17.10
N PHE A 31 12.54 -1.08 16.65
CA PHE A 31 11.20 -1.52 17.02
C PHE A 31 11.09 -1.91 18.50
N GLU A 32 12.17 -2.43 19.09
CA GLU A 32 12.24 -2.73 20.52
C GLU A 32 12.07 -1.46 21.36
N GLU A 33 12.71 -0.34 20.95
CA GLU A 33 12.58 0.95 21.64
C GLU A 33 11.13 1.45 21.66
N PHE A 34 10.39 1.21 20.56
CA PHE A 34 8.98 1.60 20.43
C PHE A 34 8.01 0.51 20.89
N LYS A 35 8.49 -0.60 21.46
CA LYS A 35 7.68 -1.75 21.89
C LYS A 35 6.81 -2.33 20.77
N ILE A 36 7.29 -2.27 19.53
CA ILE A 36 6.65 -2.90 18.37
C ILE A 36 7.13 -4.34 18.32
N PRO A 37 6.24 -5.35 18.47
CA PRO A 37 6.66 -6.74 18.47
C PRO A 37 7.10 -7.15 17.07
N ALA A 38 8.36 -7.54 16.98
CA ALA A 38 8.97 -8.11 15.79
C ALA A 38 10.05 -9.10 16.24
N SER A 39 10.25 -10.18 15.51
CA SER A 39 11.25 -11.20 15.84
C SER A 39 12.03 -11.64 14.62
N MET A 40 13.36 -11.75 14.79
CA MET A 40 14.21 -12.40 13.79
C MET A 40 13.81 -13.88 13.70
N VAL A 41 13.70 -14.38 12.48
CA VAL A 41 13.47 -15.81 12.21
C VAL A 41 14.57 -16.34 11.28
N ASN A 42 15.08 -17.53 11.60
CA ASN A 42 16.00 -18.22 10.72
C ASN A 42 15.24 -18.86 9.54
N ARG A 43 15.96 -19.53 8.63
CA ARG A 43 15.37 -20.16 7.44
C ARG A 43 14.28 -21.17 7.80
N ASP A 44 14.56 -22.07 8.73
CA ASP A 44 13.66 -23.17 9.05
C ASP A 44 12.40 -22.66 9.76
N GLU A 45 12.55 -21.66 10.62
CA GLU A 45 11.43 -20.94 11.24
C GLU A 45 10.59 -20.20 10.20
N ALA A 46 11.22 -19.52 9.25
CA ALA A 46 10.51 -18.82 8.17
C ALA A 46 9.75 -19.78 7.25
N LEU A 47 10.34 -20.92 6.89
CA LEU A 47 9.68 -21.98 6.13
C LEU A 47 8.56 -22.67 6.93
N GLY A 48 8.70 -22.76 8.24
CA GLY A 48 7.63 -23.24 9.13
C GLY A 48 6.43 -22.30 9.17
N LEU A 49 6.67 -20.99 9.20
CA LEU A 49 5.63 -19.97 9.14
C LEU A 49 4.96 -19.89 7.76
N GLU A 50 5.77 -20.01 6.71
CA GLU A 50 5.33 -19.87 5.31
C GLU A 50 5.96 -20.95 4.42
N PRO A 51 5.34 -22.13 4.33
CA PRO A 51 5.86 -23.25 3.54
C PRO A 51 5.89 -23.03 2.02
N ALA A 52 5.21 -22.00 1.52
CA ALA A 52 5.22 -21.66 0.09
C ALA A 52 6.55 -21.06 -0.37
N LEU A 53 7.41 -20.58 0.55
CA LEU A 53 8.70 -19.98 0.24
C LEU A 53 9.69 -21.01 -0.31
N LEU A 54 10.56 -20.54 -1.22
CA LEU A 54 11.68 -21.34 -1.71
C LEU A 54 12.74 -21.55 -0.60
N PRO A 55 13.40 -22.72 -0.55
CA PRO A 55 14.43 -23.02 0.47
C PRO A 55 15.71 -22.19 0.33
N SER A 56 15.84 -21.38 -0.73
CA SER A 56 16.97 -20.47 -0.97
C SER A 56 17.01 -19.28 -0.03
N ILE A 57 15.95 -19.01 0.72
CA ILE A 57 15.90 -17.89 1.68
C ILE A 57 16.91 -18.09 2.82
N MET A 58 17.34 -16.97 3.40
CA MET A 58 18.25 -16.96 4.57
C MET A 58 17.50 -16.86 5.91
N GLY A 59 16.25 -16.41 5.87
CA GLY A 59 15.41 -16.11 7.04
C GLY A 59 14.73 -14.76 6.86
N GLY A 60 14.41 -14.08 7.97
CA GLY A 60 13.70 -12.81 7.89
C GLY A 60 13.29 -12.22 9.22
N VAL A 61 12.20 -11.45 9.20
CA VAL A 61 11.56 -10.84 10.37
C VAL A 61 10.08 -11.16 10.35
N TYR A 62 9.57 -11.70 11.43
CA TYR A 62 8.15 -11.93 11.65
C TYR A 62 7.54 -10.80 12.49
N TYR A 63 6.44 -10.21 12.00
CA TYR A 63 5.68 -9.16 12.66
C TYR A 63 4.32 -9.71 13.11
N PRO A 64 4.17 -10.18 14.36
CA PRO A 64 2.98 -10.95 14.79
C PRO A 64 1.70 -10.11 14.88
N ARG A 65 1.82 -8.78 14.99
CA ARG A 65 0.66 -7.87 15.09
C ARG A 65 0.22 -7.27 13.76
N ASP A 66 0.94 -7.57 12.69
CA ASP A 66 0.53 -7.14 11.36
C ASP A 66 -0.70 -7.90 10.90
N GLY A 67 -1.39 -7.30 9.96
CA GLY A 67 -2.54 -7.90 9.34
C GLY A 67 -2.73 -7.38 7.93
N ARG A 68 -3.66 -8.01 7.22
CA ARG A 68 -4.08 -7.57 5.89
C ARG A 68 -5.54 -7.19 5.88
N ILE A 69 -5.90 -6.35 4.94
CA ILE A 69 -7.28 -5.98 4.62
C ILE A 69 -7.48 -6.03 3.10
N ASP A 70 -8.73 -6.10 2.66
CA ASP A 70 -9.08 -5.69 1.30
C ASP A 70 -9.25 -4.17 1.27
N PRO A 71 -8.32 -3.40 0.66
CA PRO A 71 -8.35 -1.94 0.72
C PRO A 71 -9.59 -1.36 0.04
N ARG A 72 -10.10 -2.01 -1.02
CA ARG A 72 -11.30 -1.55 -1.71
C ARG A 72 -12.54 -1.73 -0.85
N ARG A 73 -12.72 -2.91 -0.25
CA ARG A 73 -13.84 -3.17 0.68
C ARG A 73 -13.79 -2.25 1.88
N PHE A 74 -12.60 -2.00 2.42
CA PHE A 74 -12.41 -1.11 3.55
C PHE A 74 -12.86 0.32 3.22
N VAL A 75 -12.37 0.90 2.12
CA VAL A 75 -12.71 2.29 1.73
C VAL A 75 -14.20 2.44 1.40
N VAL A 76 -14.77 1.49 0.65
CA VAL A 76 -16.19 1.52 0.28
C VAL A 76 -17.07 1.37 1.53
N GLY A 77 -16.80 0.38 2.37
CA GLY A 77 -17.56 0.15 3.60
C GLY A 77 -17.46 1.33 4.60
N LEU A 78 -16.29 1.97 4.68
CA LEU A 78 -16.11 3.16 5.50
C LEU A 78 -16.94 4.34 4.96
N ALA A 79 -16.96 4.54 3.64
CA ALA A 79 -17.77 5.56 2.98
C ALA A 79 -19.29 5.33 3.20
N GLU A 80 -19.74 4.10 3.03
CA GLU A 80 -21.15 3.72 3.29
C GLU A 80 -21.52 3.95 4.76
N LYS A 81 -20.63 3.59 5.68
CA LYS A 81 -20.86 3.82 7.11
C LYS A 81 -20.92 5.30 7.46
N ALA A 82 -20.01 6.11 6.89
CA ALA A 82 -20.04 7.57 7.07
C ALA A 82 -21.33 8.18 6.52
N SER A 83 -21.78 7.75 5.34
CA SER A 83 -23.06 8.20 4.75
C SER A 83 -24.25 7.81 5.63
N GLY A 84 -24.26 6.61 6.18
CA GLY A 84 -25.30 6.16 7.12
C GLY A 84 -25.32 6.94 8.45
N LEU A 85 -24.23 7.63 8.79
CA LEU A 85 -24.12 8.54 9.93
C LEU A 85 -24.42 10.01 9.56
N GLY A 86 -24.86 10.27 8.33
CA GLY A 86 -25.25 11.60 7.86
C GLY A 86 -24.18 12.35 7.06
N ALA A 87 -23.01 11.75 6.79
CA ALA A 87 -22.03 12.38 5.92
C ALA A 87 -22.52 12.42 4.47
N GLN A 88 -22.35 13.56 3.80
CA GLN A 88 -22.66 13.71 2.39
C GLN A 88 -21.41 13.43 1.55
N LEU A 89 -21.50 12.45 0.64
CA LEU A 89 -20.41 12.07 -0.26
C LEU A 89 -20.69 12.60 -1.67
N HIS A 90 -19.89 13.55 -2.10
CA HIS A 90 -19.97 14.16 -3.43
C HIS A 90 -18.95 13.54 -4.38
N THR A 91 -19.26 12.35 -4.92
CA THR A 91 -18.41 11.72 -5.95
C THR A 91 -18.46 12.50 -7.27
N LYS A 92 -17.41 12.36 -8.12
CA LYS A 92 -17.29 13.08 -9.41
C LYS A 92 -17.48 14.61 -9.24
N THR A 93 -17.01 15.15 -8.11
CA THR A 93 -17.08 16.54 -7.75
C THR A 93 -15.68 17.03 -7.42
N GLU A 94 -15.13 17.86 -8.27
CA GLU A 94 -13.76 18.39 -8.11
C GLU A 94 -13.81 19.75 -7.44
N ALA A 95 -12.93 19.98 -6.46
CA ALA A 95 -12.71 21.30 -5.87
C ALA A 95 -11.81 22.13 -6.80
N ILE A 96 -12.38 23.19 -7.38
CA ILE A 96 -11.73 24.03 -8.39
C ILE A 96 -11.28 25.40 -7.86
N GLY A 97 -11.61 25.72 -6.62
CA GLY A 97 -11.18 26.98 -6.01
C GLY A 97 -11.79 27.23 -4.65
N PHE A 98 -11.39 28.33 -4.05
CA PHE A 98 -11.82 28.73 -2.71
C PHE A 98 -12.19 30.20 -2.67
N GLU A 99 -13.13 30.55 -1.83
CA GLU A 99 -13.35 31.93 -1.40
C GLU A 99 -12.89 32.08 0.04
N SER A 100 -12.21 33.18 0.32
CA SER A 100 -11.73 33.48 1.65
C SER A 100 -12.13 34.89 2.07
N ASN A 101 -12.43 35.05 3.35
CA ASN A 101 -12.68 36.35 3.98
C ASN A 101 -11.82 36.46 5.25
N ARG A 102 -11.06 37.56 5.35
CA ARG A 102 -10.14 37.84 6.47
C ARG A 102 -9.22 36.66 6.83
N GLY A 103 -8.63 36.01 5.80
CA GLY A 103 -7.70 34.90 5.96
C GLY A 103 -8.33 33.55 6.29
N ARG A 104 -9.68 33.45 6.33
CA ARG A 104 -10.42 32.21 6.56
C ARG A 104 -11.13 31.79 5.30
N VAL A 105 -11.00 30.53 4.91
CA VAL A 105 -11.75 29.96 3.79
C VAL A 105 -13.23 29.85 4.23
N THR A 106 -14.12 30.42 3.40
CA THR A 106 -15.56 30.46 3.67
C THR A 106 -16.35 29.55 2.72
N LYS A 107 -15.81 29.30 1.52
CA LYS A 107 -16.44 28.44 0.53
C LYS A 107 -15.43 27.62 -0.26
N VAL A 108 -15.84 26.45 -0.70
CA VAL A 108 -15.17 25.62 -1.70
C VAL A 108 -15.99 25.67 -2.99
N ARG A 109 -15.42 26.17 -4.08
CA ARG A 109 -16.03 26.12 -5.41
C ARG A 109 -15.73 24.77 -6.03
N THR A 110 -16.76 24.09 -6.50
CA THR A 110 -16.63 22.77 -7.11
C THR A 110 -17.22 22.76 -8.52
N THR A 111 -16.95 21.69 -9.26
CA THR A 111 -17.57 21.45 -10.58
C THR A 111 -19.09 21.27 -10.53
N ARG A 112 -19.68 21.18 -9.33
CA ARG A 112 -21.14 20.99 -9.14
C ARG A 112 -21.78 22.01 -8.21
N GLY A 113 -21.16 23.16 -8.05
CA GLY A 113 -21.66 24.25 -7.21
C GLY A 113 -20.71 24.58 -6.06
N GLU A 114 -21.19 25.36 -5.13
CA GLU A 114 -20.42 25.85 -3.99
C GLU A 114 -20.81 25.12 -2.71
N LEU A 115 -19.81 24.82 -1.88
CA LEU A 115 -19.98 24.22 -0.57
C LEU A 115 -19.47 25.18 0.51
N THR A 116 -20.22 25.36 1.58
CA THR A 116 -19.84 26.15 2.75
C THR A 116 -19.64 25.25 3.95
N ALA A 117 -18.61 25.52 4.76
CA ALA A 117 -18.34 24.80 5.99
C ALA A 117 -17.62 25.69 7.01
N ASN A 118 -17.78 25.38 8.29
CA ASN A 118 -17.03 26.05 9.36
C ASN A 118 -15.56 25.67 9.39
N GLN A 119 -15.24 24.45 8.97
CA GLN A 119 -13.88 23.92 8.87
C GLN A 119 -13.74 23.12 7.58
N ILE A 120 -12.58 23.24 6.95
CA ILE A 120 -12.25 22.54 5.70
C ILE A 120 -10.96 21.79 5.91
N ILE A 121 -10.98 20.50 5.62
CA ILE A 121 -9.82 19.60 5.71
C ILE A 121 -9.36 19.26 4.30
N LEU A 122 -8.12 19.60 3.98
CA LEU A 122 -7.47 19.22 2.73
C LEU A 122 -6.84 17.83 2.90
N ALA A 123 -7.43 16.81 2.31
CA ALA A 123 -7.00 15.42 2.36
C ALA A 123 -6.84 14.80 0.96
N SER A 124 -6.28 15.58 0.01
CA SER A 124 -6.21 15.22 -1.41
C SER A 124 -4.93 14.44 -1.78
N GLY A 125 -4.20 13.88 -0.81
CA GLY A 125 -2.98 13.09 -1.08
C GLY A 125 -1.99 13.83 -1.98
N SER A 126 -1.56 13.21 -3.05
CA SER A 126 -0.60 13.75 -4.03
C SER A 126 -1.09 15.01 -4.75
N TRP A 127 -2.41 15.27 -4.78
CA TRP A 127 -2.99 16.49 -5.36
C TRP A 127 -3.02 17.68 -4.39
N SER A 128 -2.75 17.46 -3.09
CA SER A 128 -2.80 18.53 -2.09
C SER A 128 -1.95 19.74 -2.43
N PRO A 129 -0.73 19.65 -3.01
CA PRO A 129 0.04 20.82 -3.42
C PRO A 129 -0.66 21.66 -4.49
N GLN A 130 -1.37 21.05 -5.43
CA GLN A 130 -2.10 21.76 -6.50
C GLN A 130 -3.30 22.50 -5.92
N VAL A 131 -4.09 21.84 -5.10
CA VAL A 131 -5.28 22.43 -4.45
C VAL A 131 -4.88 23.57 -3.51
N ALA A 132 -3.81 23.39 -2.73
CA ALA A 132 -3.31 24.40 -1.78
C ALA A 132 -2.79 25.68 -2.45
N ARG A 133 -2.31 25.62 -3.71
CA ARG A 133 -1.87 26.81 -4.45
C ARG A 133 -2.94 27.88 -4.56
N ALA A 134 -4.20 27.49 -4.70
CA ALA A 134 -5.31 28.45 -4.77
C ALA A 134 -5.45 29.27 -3.47
N LEU A 135 -4.92 28.75 -2.35
CA LEU A 135 -4.86 29.41 -1.04
C LEU A 135 -3.49 30.04 -0.76
N LYS A 136 -2.57 30.05 -1.72
CA LYS A 136 -1.17 30.50 -1.58
C LYS A 136 -0.41 29.74 -0.47
N LEU A 137 -0.82 28.50 -0.17
CA LEU A 137 -0.16 27.62 0.79
C LEU A 137 0.84 26.71 0.08
N ARG A 138 2.00 26.50 0.71
CA ARG A 138 3.00 25.56 0.25
C ARG A 138 2.84 24.25 1.05
N VAL A 139 2.46 23.17 0.34
CA VAL A 139 2.36 21.83 0.90
C VAL A 139 3.46 20.97 0.27
N PRO A 140 4.50 20.55 1.02
CA PRO A 140 5.66 19.85 0.47
C PRO A 140 5.39 18.34 0.34
N ILE A 141 4.45 17.94 -0.50
CA ILE A 141 4.16 16.55 -0.83
C ILE A 141 4.76 16.25 -2.21
N GLN A 142 5.65 15.25 -2.26
CA GLN A 142 6.20 14.68 -3.48
C GLN A 142 5.41 13.42 -3.85
N PRO A 143 4.73 13.38 -5.01
CA PRO A 143 4.08 12.17 -5.47
C PRO A 143 5.06 11.03 -5.69
N ALA A 144 4.67 9.84 -5.29
CA ALA A 144 5.45 8.63 -5.44
C ALA A 144 4.60 7.53 -6.06
N LYS A 145 4.87 7.23 -7.34
CA LYS A 145 4.12 6.25 -8.12
C LYS A 145 4.57 4.83 -7.80
N GLY A 146 3.63 3.98 -7.39
CA GLY A 146 3.81 2.56 -7.24
C GLY A 146 2.95 1.75 -8.20
N TYR A 147 3.31 0.49 -8.39
CA TYR A 147 2.55 -0.47 -9.19
C TYR A 147 2.04 -1.62 -8.33
N SER A 148 0.89 -2.15 -8.74
CA SER A 148 0.31 -3.36 -8.19
C SER A 148 -0.17 -4.24 -9.33
N VAL A 149 0.21 -5.51 -9.26
CA VAL A 149 -0.16 -6.56 -10.22
C VAL A 149 -0.98 -7.60 -9.50
N THR A 150 -2.13 -7.95 -10.01
CA THR A 150 -2.93 -9.07 -9.50
C THR A 150 -2.80 -10.25 -10.45
N VAL A 151 -2.40 -11.39 -9.92
CA VAL A 151 -2.33 -12.66 -10.64
C VAL A 151 -3.45 -13.59 -10.20
N GLU A 152 -4.04 -14.30 -11.14
CA GLU A 152 -5.13 -15.24 -10.90
C GLU A 152 -4.59 -16.65 -10.72
N ASN A 153 -5.15 -17.40 -9.79
CA ASN A 153 -4.80 -18.79 -9.53
C ASN A 153 -3.27 -19.02 -9.54
N PRO A 154 -2.51 -18.30 -8.68
CA PRO A 154 -1.07 -18.46 -8.65
C PRO A 154 -0.68 -19.91 -8.31
N PRO A 155 0.49 -20.38 -8.77
CA PRO A 155 0.94 -21.75 -8.49
C PRO A 155 1.04 -22.06 -7.00
N VAL A 156 1.32 -21.03 -6.20
CA VAL A 156 1.36 -21.08 -4.75
C VAL A 156 0.65 -19.87 -4.15
N THR A 157 -0.06 -20.08 -3.06
CA THR A 157 -0.72 -19.00 -2.31
C THR A 157 -0.13 -18.95 -0.91
N PRO A 158 0.61 -17.89 -0.56
CA PRO A 158 1.15 -17.72 0.78
C PRO A 158 0.04 -17.63 1.83
N ARG A 159 0.33 -18.08 3.05
CA ARG A 159 -0.55 -17.94 4.21
C ARG A 159 -0.51 -16.55 4.81
N LEU A 160 0.66 -15.92 4.74
CA LEU A 160 0.96 -14.60 5.30
C LEU A 160 1.18 -13.57 4.20
N PRO A 161 0.92 -12.28 4.46
CA PRO A 161 1.52 -11.21 3.71
C PRO A 161 3.05 -11.31 3.78
N LEU A 162 3.72 -11.21 2.62
CA LEU A 162 5.18 -11.31 2.51
C LEU A 162 5.77 -9.99 2.04
N LEU A 163 6.91 -9.61 2.62
CA LEU A 163 7.74 -8.48 2.19
C LEU A 163 9.09 -9.02 1.76
N PHE A 164 9.48 -8.81 0.51
CA PHE A 164 10.76 -9.25 -0.01
C PHE A 164 11.78 -8.12 0.10
N SER A 165 12.76 -8.27 1.01
CA SER A 165 13.67 -7.21 1.41
C SER A 165 14.49 -6.68 0.24
N GLU A 166 15.13 -7.54 -0.54
CA GLU A 166 15.96 -7.17 -1.68
C GLU A 166 15.13 -6.66 -2.87
N ALA A 167 14.04 -7.35 -3.17
CA ALA A 167 13.15 -7.02 -4.29
C ALA A 167 12.31 -5.77 -4.04
N ARG A 168 12.11 -5.37 -2.77
CA ARG A 168 11.19 -4.31 -2.34
C ARG A 168 9.79 -4.51 -2.90
N VAL A 169 9.33 -5.74 -2.81
CA VAL A 169 8.02 -6.19 -3.27
C VAL A 169 7.24 -6.72 -2.08
N VAL A 170 5.96 -6.41 -2.07
CA VAL A 170 4.99 -6.93 -1.10
C VAL A 170 4.05 -7.90 -1.81
N ILE A 171 3.83 -9.04 -1.22
CA ILE A 171 2.91 -10.06 -1.70
C ILE A 171 1.74 -10.17 -0.73
N ASN A 172 0.52 -9.98 -1.24
CA ASN A 172 -0.69 -10.12 -0.46
C ASN A 172 -1.63 -11.16 -1.08
N PRO A 173 -1.93 -12.26 -0.38
CA PRO A 173 -2.99 -13.17 -0.79
C PRO A 173 -4.35 -12.47 -0.77
N LEU A 174 -5.17 -12.66 -1.82
CA LEU A 174 -6.50 -12.09 -1.96
C LEU A 174 -7.49 -13.16 -2.42
N GLY A 175 -7.91 -14.04 -1.51
CA GLY A 175 -8.73 -15.18 -1.86
C GLY A 175 -7.99 -16.14 -2.82
N HIS A 176 -8.52 -16.31 -4.04
CA HIS A 176 -7.92 -17.12 -5.10
C HIS A 176 -6.88 -16.38 -5.97
N ALA A 177 -6.64 -15.11 -5.67
CA ALA A 177 -5.67 -14.28 -6.37
C ALA A 177 -4.52 -13.88 -5.46
N LEU A 178 -3.43 -13.39 -6.05
CA LEU A 178 -2.28 -12.86 -5.35
C LEU A 178 -1.98 -11.45 -5.87
N ARG A 179 -1.81 -10.50 -4.98
CA ARG A 179 -1.40 -9.15 -5.33
C ARG A 179 0.08 -8.95 -5.06
N ILE A 180 0.81 -8.61 -6.12
CA ILE A 180 2.22 -8.25 -6.12
C ILE A 180 2.30 -6.73 -6.20
N ALA A 181 2.83 -6.06 -5.21
CA ALA A 181 2.96 -4.60 -5.17
C ALA A 181 4.40 -4.19 -4.89
N GLY A 182 4.85 -3.14 -5.55
CA GLY A 182 6.22 -2.67 -5.36
C GLY A 182 6.53 -1.46 -6.21
N THR A 183 7.81 -1.18 -6.34
CA THR A 183 8.40 -0.01 -7.00
C THR A 183 8.02 1.31 -6.33
N LEU A 184 8.87 2.31 -6.54
CA LEU A 184 8.63 3.69 -6.13
C LEU A 184 9.29 4.60 -7.18
N GLU A 185 8.47 5.40 -7.87
CA GLU A 185 8.93 6.37 -8.84
C GLU A 185 8.60 7.79 -8.37
N LEU A 186 9.61 8.61 -8.14
CA LEU A 186 9.44 10.03 -7.79
C LEU A 186 9.36 10.89 -9.06
N ALA A 187 8.38 10.60 -9.91
CA ALA A 187 8.19 11.22 -11.23
C ALA A 187 7.15 12.36 -11.24
N GLY A 188 6.81 12.90 -10.07
CA GLY A 188 5.74 13.89 -9.97
C GLY A 188 4.37 13.30 -10.29
N MET A 189 3.50 14.11 -10.92
CA MET A 189 2.14 13.69 -11.32
C MET A 189 2.14 12.94 -12.65
N ASP A 190 3.07 11.99 -12.81
CA ASP A 190 3.16 11.16 -14.00
C ASP A 190 2.29 9.90 -13.87
N PHE A 191 1.31 9.77 -14.76
CA PHE A 191 0.39 8.64 -14.84
C PHE A 191 0.78 7.63 -15.92
N SER A 192 1.96 7.75 -16.54
CA SER A 192 2.43 6.79 -17.52
C SER A 192 2.66 5.41 -16.88
N PHE A 193 2.59 4.39 -17.70
CA PHE A 193 2.81 3.00 -17.31
C PHE A 193 4.16 2.51 -17.82
N ASN A 194 4.94 1.90 -16.93
CA ASN A 194 6.23 1.31 -17.29
C ASN A 194 6.17 -0.22 -17.20
N PRO A 195 5.99 -0.95 -18.33
CA PRO A 195 5.87 -2.39 -18.33
C PRO A 195 7.13 -3.12 -17.86
N ARG A 196 8.32 -2.51 -18.04
CA ARG A 196 9.58 -3.11 -17.56
C ARG A 196 9.62 -3.22 -16.04
N ARG A 197 9.07 -2.25 -15.31
CA ARG A 197 9.00 -2.30 -13.85
C ARG A 197 8.04 -3.37 -13.35
N VAL A 198 6.92 -3.54 -14.04
CA VAL A 198 5.96 -4.60 -13.73
C VAL A 198 6.58 -5.98 -13.92
N ALA A 199 7.22 -6.21 -15.06
CA ALA A 199 7.93 -7.46 -15.29
C ALA A 199 9.05 -7.70 -14.26
N ALA A 200 9.80 -6.66 -13.89
CA ALA A 200 10.84 -6.77 -12.88
C ALA A 200 10.29 -7.18 -11.51
N MET A 201 9.12 -6.67 -11.10
CA MET A 201 8.48 -7.10 -9.85
C MET A 201 8.08 -8.58 -9.87
N GLN A 202 7.48 -9.07 -10.97
CA GLN A 202 7.11 -10.48 -11.09
C GLN A 202 8.34 -11.38 -11.06
N ASN A 203 9.36 -11.05 -11.87
CA ASN A 203 10.60 -11.84 -11.93
C ASN A 203 11.32 -11.89 -10.58
N ALA A 204 11.45 -10.74 -9.91
CA ALA A 204 12.06 -10.69 -8.58
C ALA A 204 11.25 -11.47 -7.53
N SER A 205 9.93 -11.51 -7.65
CA SER A 205 9.08 -12.30 -6.75
C SER A 205 9.29 -13.81 -6.92
N ALA A 206 9.64 -14.26 -8.12
CA ALA A 206 9.89 -15.68 -8.41
C ALA A 206 11.16 -16.23 -7.75
N GLU A 207 12.06 -15.36 -7.28
CA GLU A 207 13.22 -15.77 -6.49
C GLU A 207 12.84 -16.23 -5.07
N TYR A 208 11.64 -15.88 -4.60
CA TYR A 208 11.12 -16.21 -3.26
C TYR A 208 9.98 -17.22 -3.31
N LEU A 209 9.12 -17.12 -4.33
CA LEU A 209 7.93 -17.96 -4.51
C LEU A 209 7.93 -18.59 -5.90
N PRO A 210 7.76 -19.91 -6.02
CA PRO A 210 7.85 -20.58 -7.32
C PRO A 210 6.72 -20.19 -8.26
N GLY A 211 7.04 -20.07 -9.55
CA GLY A 211 6.08 -19.93 -10.65
C GLY A 211 5.41 -18.55 -10.78
N LEU A 212 5.87 -17.52 -10.07
CA LEU A 212 5.25 -16.19 -10.18
C LEU A 212 5.66 -15.44 -11.46
N ALA A 213 6.79 -15.77 -12.08
CA ALA A 213 7.23 -15.13 -13.32
C ALA A 213 6.26 -15.38 -14.47
N GLU A 214 5.68 -16.58 -14.55
CA GLU A 214 4.76 -17.02 -15.60
C GLU A 214 3.28 -16.89 -15.20
N ALA A 215 3.00 -16.42 -13.98
CA ALA A 215 1.64 -16.33 -13.47
C ALA A 215 0.80 -15.34 -14.30
N LYS A 216 -0.44 -15.74 -14.62
CA LYS A 216 -1.36 -14.95 -15.43
C LYS A 216 -1.80 -13.68 -14.73
N VAL A 217 -1.41 -12.54 -15.28
CA VAL A 217 -1.84 -11.21 -14.81
C VAL A 217 -3.27 -10.94 -15.27
N ILE A 218 -4.13 -10.56 -14.32
CA ILE A 218 -5.54 -10.18 -14.59
C ILE A 218 -5.79 -8.70 -14.35
N GLU A 219 -4.94 -8.04 -13.56
CA GLU A 219 -5.07 -6.62 -13.28
C GLU A 219 -3.69 -6.00 -13.08
N ILE A 220 -3.50 -4.82 -13.66
CA ILE A 220 -2.36 -3.96 -13.34
C ILE A 220 -2.90 -2.60 -12.93
N TRP A 221 -2.50 -2.16 -11.75
CA TRP A 221 -2.89 -0.87 -11.21
C TRP A 221 -1.66 -0.02 -10.88
N ARG A 222 -1.81 1.28 -10.99
CA ARG A 222 -0.82 2.25 -10.52
C ARG A 222 -1.48 3.31 -9.64
N GLY A 223 -0.76 3.79 -8.65
CA GLY A 223 -1.19 4.88 -7.76
C GLY A 223 -0.06 5.86 -7.48
N LEU A 224 -0.45 7.06 -7.08
CA LEU A 224 0.42 8.14 -6.62
C LEU A 224 0.27 8.34 -5.12
#